data_283e126820a1a3be58cbafb4c295de2c
#
_entry.id   283e126820a1a3be58cbafb4c295de2c
#
_cell.length_a   1.000
_cell.length_b   1.000
_cell.length_c   1.000
_cell.angle_alpha   90.00
_cell.angle_beta   90.00
_cell.angle_gamma   90.00
#
_symmetry.space_group_name_H-M   'P 1'
#
loop_
_entity.id
_entity.type
_entity.pdbx_description
1 polymer ?
#
loop_
_entity_poly.entity_id
_entity_poly.type
_entity_poly.pdbx_seq_one_letter_code
_entity_poly.pdbx_strand_id
1 'polypeptide(L)'
;MSPWDRREFLRGMGTTAAAASLWPYLQAQGRLPVAGPSDWARFAYDLHNTRFNSRETTLNTGNVGRLQPKWSHDIGAPIQTSPTVVGDTLFIGAWDGKYHALDAETGEPKWSYDAGVTPESRWQLRTMKSTAQYDRGRIYFGSGEGDLNCVDAATGQAVWKTRMDPGLRITSSPNIFGNRVFVGTSGGNAQIVCVDAETGAIRWKFKIVPDREEGGGSAWTSPAVDEEYNIVYTVTGNPRSFNPPGPLLFSDSILANDLETGELLWHYQVRASDPFNMDFSCHPMIFEAVSPGKRGARRQCVGAGNKSAFFTWDRYTGELLWRVMLTSPTGPWWNSTAVAYNKVYLVSNQRVTDPDSTDRSESVTAALHAYTGEIVWWRHNDSMNRAPVCVANGVFYQSLENGSLEAYDAETGRQLWQSSIPSTSRGGIVIANGNLYTANGEGGLPTEPKNRYSVFAYSID
;
A
#
# COMPACT_ATOMS: atom_id res chain seq x y z
N MET A 1 39.35 9.51 9.54
CA MET A 1 39.40 8.22 8.82
C MET A 1 38.72 8.39 7.49
N SER A 2 39.35 7.98 6.40
CA SER A 2 38.99 8.25 4.99
C SER A 2 37.64 7.60 4.59
N PRO A 3 36.82 8.24 3.74
CA PRO A 3 35.60 7.63 3.21
C PRO A 3 35.95 6.54 2.21
N TRP A 4 35.29 5.40 2.35
CA TRP A 4 35.44 4.27 1.44
C TRP A 4 34.98 4.63 0.02
N ASP A 5 35.81 4.28 -0.96
CA ASP A 5 35.57 4.56 -2.38
C ASP A 5 34.47 3.63 -2.94
N ARG A 6 33.36 4.24 -3.40
CA ARG A 6 32.19 3.60 -3.99
C ARG A 6 32.49 2.68 -5.20
N ARG A 7 33.67 2.85 -5.83
CA ARG A 7 34.02 2.09 -7.05
C ARG A 7 34.53 0.68 -6.77
N GLU A 8 34.99 0.38 -5.56
CA GLU A 8 35.45 -0.97 -5.19
C GLU A 8 34.32 -1.90 -4.76
N PHE A 9 33.21 -1.36 -4.19
CA PHE A 9 32.06 -2.18 -3.78
C PHE A 9 31.33 -2.82 -4.98
N LEU A 10 31.30 -2.18 -6.13
CA LEU A 10 30.63 -2.71 -7.33
C LEU A 10 31.42 -3.77 -8.10
N ARG A 11 32.68 -4.02 -7.76
CA ARG A 11 33.52 -5.06 -8.41
C ARG A 11 33.45 -6.43 -7.75
N GLY A 12 32.82 -6.55 -6.57
CA GLY A 12 32.72 -7.79 -5.80
C GLY A 12 31.49 -8.68 -6.10
N MET A 13 30.51 -8.23 -6.88
CA MET A 13 29.36 -9.06 -7.26
C MET A 13 29.71 -9.97 -8.42
N GLY A 14 30.28 -11.13 -8.12
CA GLY A 14 30.37 -12.24 -9.05
C GLY A 14 28.98 -12.70 -9.47
N THR A 15 28.62 -12.39 -10.70
CA THR A 15 27.41 -12.87 -11.36
C THR A 15 27.47 -14.39 -11.45
N THR A 16 26.52 -15.09 -10.80
CA THR A 16 26.24 -16.49 -11.15
C THR A 16 25.58 -16.50 -12.52
N ALA A 17 26.38 -16.62 -13.55
CA ALA A 17 25.98 -16.56 -14.96
C ALA A 17 24.97 -17.67 -15.37
N ALA A 18 24.71 -18.66 -14.53
CA ALA A 18 23.81 -19.76 -14.83
C ALA A 18 22.32 -19.43 -14.73
N ALA A 19 21.92 -18.54 -13.80
CA ALA A 19 20.50 -18.12 -13.67
C ALA A 19 20.10 -17.10 -14.74
N ALA A 20 21.04 -16.25 -15.19
CA ALA A 20 20.80 -15.26 -16.23
C ALA A 20 20.61 -15.85 -17.63
N SER A 21 21.12 -17.07 -17.89
CA SER A 21 21.03 -17.71 -19.20
C SER A 21 19.70 -18.43 -19.45
N LEU A 22 18.97 -18.82 -18.41
CA LEU A 22 17.66 -19.49 -18.54
C LEU A 22 16.50 -18.50 -18.59
N TRP A 23 16.67 -17.29 -18.06
CA TRP A 23 15.63 -16.29 -18.00
C TRP A 23 15.04 -15.89 -19.36
N PRO A 24 15.83 -15.56 -20.39
CA PRO A 24 15.29 -15.29 -21.73
C PRO A 24 14.60 -16.52 -22.37
N TYR A 25 15.06 -17.73 -22.05
CA TYR A 25 14.47 -18.96 -22.58
C TYR A 25 13.09 -19.26 -21.96
N LEU A 26 12.92 -19.01 -20.66
CA LEU A 26 11.62 -19.14 -19.95
C LEU A 26 10.63 -18.06 -20.40
N GLN A 27 11.10 -16.85 -20.64
CA GLN A 27 10.28 -15.77 -21.21
C GLN A 27 9.79 -16.10 -22.63
N ALA A 28 10.66 -16.65 -23.46
CA ALA A 28 10.30 -17.05 -24.82
C ALA A 28 9.25 -18.18 -24.88
N GLN A 29 9.07 -18.93 -23.78
CA GLN A 29 8.04 -19.98 -23.69
C GLN A 29 6.69 -19.48 -23.15
N GLY A 30 6.53 -18.16 -22.88
CA GLY A 30 5.29 -17.57 -22.36
C GLY A 30 4.87 -18.09 -20.98
N ARG A 31 5.80 -18.68 -20.21
CA ARG A 31 5.53 -19.30 -18.90
C ARG A 31 5.57 -18.36 -17.72
N LEU A 32 6.21 -17.19 -17.86
CA LEU A 32 6.31 -16.20 -16.80
C LEU A 32 5.78 -14.83 -17.30
N PRO A 33 4.95 -14.14 -16.51
CA PRO A 33 4.63 -12.75 -16.80
C PRO A 33 5.93 -11.93 -16.87
N VAL A 34 6.11 -11.20 -17.96
CA VAL A 34 7.26 -10.30 -18.14
C VAL A 34 6.83 -8.93 -17.65
N ALA A 35 7.48 -8.42 -16.61
CA ALA A 35 7.20 -7.09 -16.12
C ALA A 35 7.45 -6.03 -17.20
N GLY A 36 6.39 -5.32 -17.58
CA GLY A 36 6.43 -4.20 -18.51
C GLY A 36 6.82 -2.91 -17.81
N PRO A 37 7.18 -1.87 -18.56
CA PRO A 37 7.59 -0.61 -17.96
C PRO A 37 6.46 0.11 -17.20
N SER A 38 5.20 -0.12 -17.57
CA SER A 38 4.02 0.51 -16.96
C SER A 38 3.21 -0.44 -16.08
N ASP A 39 3.75 -1.60 -15.72
CA ASP A 39 3.12 -2.55 -14.80
C ASP A 39 2.95 -1.96 -13.39
N TRP A 40 1.96 -2.47 -12.65
CA TRP A 40 1.76 -2.17 -11.24
C TRP A 40 2.09 -3.41 -10.40
N ALA A 41 3.39 -3.66 -10.20
CA ALA A 41 3.90 -4.92 -9.67
C ALA A 41 3.83 -5.08 -8.14
N ARG A 42 3.38 -4.07 -7.38
CA ARG A 42 3.29 -4.08 -5.91
C ARG A 42 2.23 -3.11 -5.40
N PHE A 43 1.89 -3.18 -4.11
CA PHE A 43 0.85 -2.37 -3.48
C PHE A 43 0.94 -0.87 -3.80
N ALA A 44 2.11 -0.28 -3.70
CA ALA A 44 2.29 1.15 -3.84
C ALA A 44 3.17 1.55 -5.03
N TYR A 45 3.24 0.72 -6.06
CA TYR A 45 3.95 0.90 -7.32
C TYR A 45 5.47 0.70 -7.22
N ASP A 46 6.17 1.35 -6.30
CA ASP A 46 7.63 1.32 -6.16
C ASP A 46 8.10 1.01 -4.74
N LEU A 47 9.42 0.92 -4.53
CA LEU A 47 10.05 0.68 -3.22
C LEU A 47 9.72 1.78 -2.20
N HIS A 48 9.56 2.98 -2.69
CA HIS A 48 9.31 4.19 -1.90
C HIS A 48 7.85 4.37 -1.52
N ASN A 49 6.97 3.48 -1.97
CA ASN A 49 5.53 3.55 -1.73
C ASN A 49 4.87 4.83 -2.27
N THR A 50 5.35 5.37 -3.40
CA THR A 50 4.85 6.65 -3.92
C THR A 50 3.45 6.60 -4.50
N ARG A 51 2.93 5.42 -4.85
CA ARG A 51 1.67 5.23 -5.60
C ARG A 51 1.60 6.08 -6.87
N PHE A 52 2.75 6.30 -7.48
CA PHE A 52 2.91 7.07 -8.70
C PHE A 52 3.44 6.19 -9.84
N ASN A 53 2.58 5.84 -10.80
CA ASN A 53 3.06 5.20 -12.03
C ASN A 53 3.72 6.24 -12.94
N SER A 54 5.03 6.42 -12.73
CA SER A 54 5.86 7.35 -13.51
C SER A 54 6.15 6.87 -14.94
N ARG A 55 5.75 5.64 -15.27
CA ARG A 55 5.98 5.01 -16.58
C ARG A 55 4.73 4.95 -17.45
N GLU A 56 3.56 5.32 -16.90
CA GLU A 56 2.34 5.42 -17.68
C GLU A 56 2.45 6.51 -18.75
N THR A 57 2.13 6.19 -19.99
CA THR A 57 2.22 7.11 -21.12
C THR A 57 0.94 7.16 -21.96
N THR A 58 0.05 6.18 -21.80
CA THR A 58 -1.17 6.06 -22.58
C THR A 58 -2.29 6.94 -22.02
N LEU A 59 -2.68 6.72 -20.75
CA LEU A 59 -3.67 7.55 -20.08
C LEU A 59 -3.04 8.87 -19.62
N ASN A 60 -3.69 9.99 -19.91
CA ASN A 60 -3.21 11.33 -19.58
C ASN A 60 -4.39 12.32 -19.43
N THR A 61 -4.10 13.56 -19.07
CA THR A 61 -5.12 14.62 -18.86
C THR A 61 -5.97 14.94 -20.09
N GLY A 62 -5.48 14.63 -21.30
CA GLY A 62 -6.19 14.89 -22.57
C GLY A 62 -7.13 13.77 -23.01
N ASN A 63 -6.96 12.54 -22.48
CA ASN A 63 -7.75 11.39 -22.94
C ASN A 63 -8.46 10.59 -21.84
N VAL A 64 -8.11 10.78 -20.57
CA VAL A 64 -8.72 10.05 -19.46
C VAL A 64 -10.24 10.18 -19.40
N GLY A 65 -10.80 11.29 -19.90
CA GLY A 65 -12.26 11.50 -20.03
C GLY A 65 -12.95 10.50 -20.96
N ARG A 66 -12.22 9.70 -21.74
CA ARG A 66 -12.74 8.67 -22.64
C ARG A 66 -12.81 7.29 -22.02
N LEU A 67 -12.33 7.10 -20.77
CA LEU A 67 -12.37 5.80 -20.11
C LEU A 67 -13.77 5.22 -20.06
N GLN A 68 -13.92 3.98 -20.53
CA GLN A 68 -15.14 3.20 -20.55
C GLN A 68 -14.91 1.84 -19.86
N PRO A 69 -15.95 1.21 -19.29
CA PRO A 69 -15.84 -0.16 -18.80
C PRO A 69 -15.38 -1.11 -19.91
N LYS A 70 -14.33 -1.90 -19.62
CA LYS A 70 -13.76 -2.90 -20.52
C LYS A 70 -14.29 -4.28 -20.19
N TRP A 71 -14.14 -4.70 -18.94
CA TRP A 71 -14.67 -5.95 -18.42
C TRP A 71 -14.91 -5.88 -16.91
N SER A 72 -15.68 -6.82 -16.40
CA SER A 72 -15.81 -7.10 -14.97
C SER A 72 -15.85 -8.60 -14.72
N HIS A 73 -15.20 -9.05 -13.64
CA HIS A 73 -15.17 -10.47 -13.23
C HIS A 73 -15.64 -10.60 -11.79
N ASP A 74 -16.66 -11.43 -11.54
CA ASP A 74 -17.22 -11.67 -10.20
C ASP A 74 -16.40 -12.72 -9.45
N ILE A 75 -15.76 -12.32 -8.37
CA ILE A 75 -15.00 -13.21 -7.46
C ILE A 75 -15.94 -13.91 -6.47
N GLY A 76 -17.10 -13.35 -6.18
CA GLY A 76 -18.06 -13.90 -5.23
C GLY A 76 -17.74 -13.66 -3.76
N ALA A 77 -16.67 -12.93 -3.43
CA ALA A 77 -16.25 -12.60 -2.07
C ALA A 77 -15.66 -11.18 -2.00
N PRO A 78 -15.81 -10.47 -0.86
CA PRO A 78 -15.27 -9.11 -0.70
C PRO A 78 -13.78 -8.99 -1.02
N ILE A 79 -13.41 -7.90 -1.68
CA ILE A 79 -12.03 -7.64 -2.10
C ILE A 79 -11.52 -6.37 -1.41
N GLN A 80 -10.44 -6.49 -0.64
CA GLN A 80 -9.77 -5.36 0.02
C GLN A 80 -8.32 -5.17 -0.42
N THR A 81 -7.78 -6.08 -1.22
CA THR A 81 -6.46 -5.93 -1.82
C THR A 81 -6.52 -5.01 -3.03
N SER A 82 -5.43 -4.29 -3.30
CA SER A 82 -5.26 -3.61 -4.59
C SER A 82 -4.95 -4.63 -5.69
N PRO A 83 -5.37 -4.41 -6.93
CA PRO A 83 -4.86 -5.20 -8.04
C PRO A 83 -3.34 -5.08 -8.17
N THR A 84 -2.66 -6.19 -8.46
CA THR A 84 -1.27 -6.22 -8.92
C THR A 84 -1.30 -6.65 -10.38
N VAL A 85 -0.75 -5.84 -11.27
CA VAL A 85 -0.84 -6.09 -12.72
C VAL A 85 0.56 -6.19 -13.29
N VAL A 86 0.87 -7.33 -13.91
CA VAL A 86 2.18 -7.59 -14.53
C VAL A 86 1.98 -8.30 -15.86
N GLY A 87 2.41 -7.66 -16.93
CA GLY A 87 2.18 -8.13 -18.29
C GLY A 87 0.70 -8.32 -18.57
N ASP A 88 0.31 -9.54 -18.91
CA ASP A 88 -1.06 -9.95 -19.20
C ASP A 88 -1.83 -10.51 -17.99
N THR A 89 -1.28 -10.38 -16.78
CA THR A 89 -1.88 -11.02 -15.60
C THR A 89 -2.17 -10.03 -14.48
N LEU A 90 -3.40 -10.07 -13.97
CA LEU A 90 -3.87 -9.36 -12.80
C LEU A 90 -3.99 -10.33 -11.62
N PHE A 91 -3.34 -10.01 -10.50
CA PHE A 91 -3.41 -10.78 -9.25
C PHE A 91 -4.23 -10.03 -8.22
N ILE A 92 -5.13 -10.74 -7.52
CA ILE A 92 -6.04 -10.15 -6.54
C ILE A 92 -6.38 -11.15 -5.43
N GLY A 93 -6.32 -10.70 -4.17
CA GLY A 93 -6.71 -11.50 -3.01
C GLY A 93 -8.12 -11.16 -2.55
N ALA A 94 -8.91 -12.15 -2.19
CA ALA A 94 -10.29 -11.96 -1.74
C ALA A 94 -10.57 -12.63 -0.38
N TRP A 95 -11.73 -12.34 0.18
CA TRP A 95 -12.13 -12.87 1.49
C TRP A 95 -12.62 -14.33 1.46
N ASP A 96 -12.64 -14.95 0.29
CA ASP A 96 -12.76 -16.40 0.16
C ASP A 96 -11.50 -17.17 0.60
N GLY A 97 -10.47 -16.43 1.03
CA GLY A 97 -9.19 -16.99 1.46
C GLY A 97 -8.23 -17.31 0.33
N LYS A 98 -8.56 -16.89 -0.88
CA LYS A 98 -7.79 -17.20 -2.09
C LYS A 98 -7.09 -15.97 -2.67
N TYR A 99 -6.04 -16.25 -3.42
CA TYR A 99 -5.44 -15.35 -4.39
C TYR A 99 -5.81 -15.81 -5.79
N HIS A 100 -6.32 -14.91 -6.60
CA HIS A 100 -6.78 -15.18 -7.97
C HIS A 100 -5.83 -14.51 -8.96
N ALA A 101 -5.54 -15.19 -10.06
CA ALA A 101 -4.93 -14.62 -11.25
C ALA A 101 -5.94 -14.58 -12.37
N LEU A 102 -6.13 -13.39 -12.93
CA LEU A 102 -7.01 -13.14 -14.07
C LEU A 102 -6.19 -12.68 -15.26
N ASP A 103 -6.67 -12.92 -16.44
CA ASP A 103 -6.15 -12.27 -17.64
C ASP A 103 -6.47 -10.78 -17.57
N ALA A 104 -5.46 -9.93 -17.68
CA ALA A 104 -5.61 -8.48 -17.53
C ALA A 104 -6.40 -7.85 -18.69
N GLU A 105 -6.41 -8.48 -19.87
CA GLU A 105 -7.09 -7.99 -21.06
C GLU A 105 -8.59 -8.36 -21.07
N THR A 106 -8.94 -9.58 -20.60
CA THR A 106 -10.27 -10.15 -20.74
C THR A 106 -11.02 -10.33 -19.41
N GLY A 107 -10.30 -10.36 -18.28
CA GLY A 107 -10.85 -10.68 -16.96
C GLY A 107 -11.06 -12.18 -16.72
N GLU A 108 -10.71 -13.05 -17.68
CA GLU A 108 -10.87 -14.49 -17.55
C GLU A 108 -9.93 -15.08 -16.50
N PRO A 109 -10.38 -16.06 -15.69
CA PRO A 109 -9.54 -16.66 -14.65
C PRO A 109 -8.43 -17.52 -15.25
N LYS A 110 -7.19 -17.33 -14.79
CA LYS A 110 -6.02 -18.16 -15.13
C LYS A 110 -5.81 -19.25 -14.08
N TRP A 111 -5.77 -18.90 -12.81
CA TRP A 111 -5.64 -19.82 -11.68
C TRP A 111 -6.10 -19.17 -10.37
N SER A 112 -6.27 -19.99 -9.33
CA SER A 112 -6.45 -19.54 -7.95
C SER A 112 -5.61 -20.35 -6.99
N TYR A 113 -5.09 -19.71 -5.94
CA TYR A 113 -4.33 -20.30 -4.85
C TYR A 113 -5.08 -20.15 -3.53
N ASP A 114 -5.36 -21.27 -2.83
CA ASP A 114 -5.97 -21.28 -1.53
C ASP A 114 -4.90 -21.08 -0.44
N ALA A 115 -4.95 -19.95 0.27
CA ALA A 115 -4.01 -19.62 1.34
C ALA A 115 -4.33 -20.34 2.67
N GLY A 116 -5.43 -21.10 2.74
CA GLY A 116 -5.86 -21.82 3.93
C GLY A 116 -6.46 -20.91 5.00
N VAL A 117 -7.10 -19.84 4.59
CA VAL A 117 -7.78 -18.91 5.52
C VAL A 117 -9.16 -19.42 5.82
N THR A 118 -9.45 -19.67 7.11
CA THR A 118 -10.77 -20.10 7.55
C THR A 118 -11.72 -18.91 7.72
N PRO A 119 -12.93 -18.94 7.12
CA PRO A 119 -13.89 -17.82 7.14
C PRO A 119 -14.58 -17.60 8.51
N GLU A 120 -14.00 -17.99 9.62
CA GLU A 120 -14.70 -18.16 10.91
C GLU A 120 -14.98 -16.90 11.72
N SER A 121 -14.59 -15.71 11.35
CA SER A 121 -14.87 -14.56 12.20
C SER A 121 -15.77 -13.52 11.57
N ARG A 122 -16.87 -13.22 12.23
CA ARG A 122 -17.75 -12.08 11.97
C ARG A 122 -17.02 -10.73 11.94
N TRP A 123 -15.75 -10.67 12.38
CA TRP A 123 -14.92 -9.48 12.42
C TRP A 123 -13.85 -9.44 11.33
N GLN A 124 -13.84 -10.41 10.41
CA GLN A 124 -13.06 -10.35 9.16
C GLN A 124 -11.56 -10.07 9.34
N LEU A 125 -11.01 -10.35 10.52
CA LEU A 125 -9.60 -10.09 10.83
C LEU A 125 -8.67 -11.15 10.22
N ARG A 126 -9.21 -12.30 9.78
CA ARG A 126 -8.47 -13.44 9.21
C ARG A 126 -8.64 -13.58 7.69
N THR A 127 -8.92 -12.49 7.01
CA THR A 127 -9.16 -12.46 5.57
C THR A 127 -7.91 -12.01 4.81
N MET A 128 -7.96 -12.10 3.46
CA MET A 128 -6.89 -11.59 2.60
C MET A 128 -6.99 -10.07 2.50
N LYS A 129 -6.00 -9.36 3.02
CA LYS A 129 -5.89 -7.89 2.97
C LYS A 129 -4.56 -7.42 2.41
N SER A 130 -3.57 -8.30 2.38
CA SER A 130 -2.25 -8.06 1.85
C SER A 130 -2.29 -8.11 0.32
N THR A 131 -1.97 -7.00 -0.33
CA THR A 131 -1.78 -6.95 -1.78
C THR A 131 -0.49 -7.68 -2.14
N ALA A 132 -0.52 -8.49 -3.20
CA ALA A 132 0.66 -9.18 -3.65
C ALA A 132 1.71 -8.24 -4.21
N GLN A 133 2.97 -8.60 -4.01
CA GLN A 133 4.07 -8.08 -4.81
C GLN A 133 4.57 -9.15 -5.75
N TYR A 134 4.71 -8.79 -7.02
CA TYR A 134 5.40 -9.60 -8.01
C TYR A 134 6.91 -9.31 -7.99
N ASP A 135 7.71 -10.36 -7.99
CA ASP A 135 9.15 -10.27 -8.20
C ASP A 135 9.67 -11.56 -8.86
N ARG A 136 10.38 -11.42 -9.97
CA ARG A 136 11.08 -12.50 -10.67
C ARG A 136 10.26 -13.81 -10.86
N GLY A 137 9.02 -13.67 -11.36
CA GLY A 137 8.14 -14.81 -11.66
C GLY A 137 7.40 -15.37 -10.45
N ARG A 138 7.45 -14.71 -9.31
CA ARG A 138 6.74 -15.10 -8.09
C ARG A 138 5.87 -13.97 -7.59
N ILE A 139 4.80 -14.29 -6.87
CA ILE A 139 4.04 -13.35 -6.08
C ILE A 139 4.16 -13.66 -4.60
N TYR A 140 4.23 -12.60 -3.80
CA TYR A 140 4.39 -12.67 -2.34
C TYR A 140 3.27 -11.92 -1.68
N PHE A 141 2.59 -12.52 -0.70
CA PHE A 141 1.48 -11.90 0.02
C PHE A 141 1.29 -12.51 1.40
N GLY A 142 0.79 -11.69 2.31
CA GLY A 142 0.42 -12.11 3.66
C GLY A 142 -0.99 -12.66 3.74
N SER A 143 -1.27 -13.49 4.75
CA SER A 143 -2.61 -13.96 5.07
C SER A 143 -3.06 -13.53 6.47
N GLY A 144 -4.37 -13.52 6.70
CA GLY A 144 -4.97 -13.29 8.00
C GLY A 144 -4.66 -14.37 9.04
N GLU A 145 -4.17 -15.53 8.62
CA GLU A 145 -3.69 -16.59 9.50
C GLU A 145 -2.23 -16.40 9.93
N GLY A 146 -1.54 -15.37 9.42
CA GLY A 146 -0.16 -15.06 9.76
C GLY A 146 0.87 -15.80 8.93
N ASP A 147 0.50 -16.25 7.74
CA ASP A 147 1.43 -16.81 6.78
C ASP A 147 1.88 -15.76 5.78
N LEU A 148 3.18 -15.71 5.50
CA LEU A 148 3.73 -15.11 4.30
C LEU A 148 3.85 -16.20 3.25
N ASN A 149 3.18 -16.00 2.12
CA ASN A 149 3.12 -16.95 1.02
C ASN A 149 3.99 -16.48 -0.13
N CYS A 150 4.69 -17.39 -0.78
CA CYS A 150 5.36 -17.21 -2.06
C CYS A 150 4.79 -18.24 -3.03
N VAL A 151 4.28 -17.76 -4.16
CA VAL A 151 3.57 -18.56 -5.16
C VAL A 151 4.17 -18.27 -6.53
N ASP A 152 4.34 -19.30 -7.35
CA ASP A 152 4.73 -19.14 -8.75
C ASP A 152 3.65 -18.37 -9.51
N ALA A 153 4.02 -17.26 -10.12
CA ALA A 153 3.08 -16.32 -10.73
C ALA A 153 2.41 -16.89 -12.00
N ALA A 154 3.03 -17.82 -12.69
CA ALA A 154 2.46 -18.41 -13.90
C ALA A 154 1.48 -19.55 -13.61
N THR A 155 1.73 -20.32 -12.55
CA THR A 155 1.00 -21.56 -12.29
C THR A 155 0.10 -21.53 -11.05
N GLY A 156 0.31 -20.57 -10.14
CA GLY A 156 -0.38 -20.55 -8.85
C GLY A 156 0.10 -21.61 -7.86
N GLN A 157 1.21 -22.30 -8.15
CA GLN A 157 1.75 -23.31 -7.23
C GLN A 157 2.55 -22.68 -6.10
N ALA A 158 2.40 -23.22 -4.87
CA ALA A 158 3.18 -22.78 -3.74
C ALA A 158 4.67 -23.04 -3.96
N VAL A 159 5.51 -22.02 -3.73
CA VAL A 159 6.97 -22.14 -3.70
C VAL A 159 7.42 -22.37 -2.26
N TRP A 160 6.99 -21.50 -1.34
CA TRP A 160 7.18 -21.65 0.09
C TRP A 160 6.10 -20.88 0.87
N LYS A 161 5.97 -21.23 2.15
CA LYS A 161 5.05 -20.62 3.09
C LYS A 161 5.73 -20.48 4.44
N THR A 162 5.78 -19.26 4.99
CA THR A 162 6.43 -19.00 6.28
C THR A 162 5.40 -18.52 7.29
N ARG A 163 5.24 -19.29 8.38
CA ARG A 163 4.34 -18.95 9.48
C ARG A 163 5.03 -17.95 10.42
N MET A 164 4.33 -16.85 10.75
CA MET A 164 4.75 -15.92 11.81
C MET A 164 4.45 -16.50 13.19
N ASP A 165 4.89 -15.80 14.24
CA ASP A 165 4.65 -16.22 15.61
C ASP A 165 3.13 -16.34 15.90
N PRO A 166 2.73 -17.24 16.84
CA PRO A 166 1.32 -17.50 17.13
C PRO A 166 0.52 -16.23 17.44
N GLY A 167 -0.69 -16.13 16.88
CA GLY A 167 -1.60 -15.00 17.08
C GLY A 167 -1.30 -13.77 16.23
N LEU A 168 -0.22 -13.78 15.44
CA LEU A 168 0.06 -12.72 14.47
C LEU A 168 -0.68 -12.95 13.14
N ARG A 169 -0.92 -11.85 12.44
CA ARG A 169 -1.52 -11.79 11.10
C ARG A 169 -0.65 -10.93 10.21
N ILE A 170 -0.67 -11.16 8.92
CA ILE A 170 -0.01 -10.29 7.94
C ILE A 170 -1.10 -9.61 7.12
N THR A 171 -1.41 -8.36 7.47
CA THR A 171 -2.35 -7.50 6.75
C THR A 171 -1.63 -6.44 5.92
N SER A 172 -0.37 -6.18 6.23
CA SER A 172 0.51 -5.34 5.41
C SER A 172 0.82 -6.03 4.09
N SER A 173 1.04 -5.26 3.04
CA SER A 173 1.56 -5.79 1.78
C SER A 173 3.08 -5.85 1.85
N PRO A 174 3.72 -6.92 1.33
CA PRO A 174 5.17 -7.03 1.34
C PRO A 174 5.82 -5.95 0.47
N ASN A 175 7.05 -5.58 0.83
CA ASN A 175 7.94 -4.81 -0.03
C ASN A 175 9.26 -5.56 -0.17
N ILE A 176 9.74 -5.74 -1.40
CA ILE A 176 10.89 -6.59 -1.72
C ILE A 176 12.03 -5.74 -2.28
N PHE A 177 13.21 -5.92 -1.70
CA PHE A 177 14.45 -5.36 -2.21
C PHE A 177 15.58 -6.41 -2.19
N GLY A 178 16.20 -6.63 -3.34
CA GLY A 178 17.21 -7.67 -3.49
C GLY A 178 16.60 -9.06 -3.22
N ASN A 179 17.15 -9.76 -2.23
CA ASN A 179 16.65 -11.06 -1.77
C ASN A 179 15.99 -10.98 -0.39
N ARG A 180 15.28 -9.86 -0.09
CA ARG A 180 14.62 -9.61 1.19
C ARG A 180 13.18 -9.20 0.97
N VAL A 181 12.28 -9.82 1.72
CA VAL A 181 10.86 -9.49 1.80
C VAL A 181 10.60 -8.88 3.16
N PHE A 182 10.11 -7.65 3.19
CA PHE A 182 9.75 -6.92 4.41
C PHE A 182 8.25 -6.91 4.59
N VAL A 183 7.78 -7.27 5.79
CA VAL A 183 6.37 -7.23 6.17
C VAL A 183 6.22 -6.72 7.60
N GLY A 184 5.13 -6.02 7.85
CA GLY A 184 4.64 -5.74 9.19
C GLY A 184 3.57 -6.76 9.60
N THR A 185 3.49 -7.09 10.88
CA THR A 185 2.48 -7.97 11.42
C THR A 185 1.49 -7.24 12.31
N SER A 186 0.32 -7.82 12.50
CA SER A 186 -0.74 -7.33 13.38
C SER A 186 -1.07 -8.38 14.43
N GLY A 187 -1.39 -7.96 15.65
CA GLY A 187 -1.72 -8.88 16.75
C GLY A 187 -1.03 -8.50 18.05
N GLY A 188 -1.06 -9.40 19.05
CA GLY A 188 -0.60 -9.09 20.40
C GLY A 188 0.89 -8.76 20.53
N ASN A 189 1.76 -9.37 19.75
CA ASN A 189 3.21 -9.16 19.74
C ASN A 189 3.69 -8.77 18.34
N ALA A 190 3.12 -7.71 17.81
CA ALA A 190 3.38 -7.25 16.44
C ALA A 190 4.87 -7.02 16.20
N GLN A 191 5.29 -7.34 14.99
CA GLN A 191 6.69 -7.35 14.58
C GLN A 191 6.84 -6.75 13.18
N ILE A 192 8.01 -6.21 12.91
CA ILE A 192 8.52 -6.01 11.56
C ILE A 192 9.42 -7.21 11.26
N VAL A 193 9.24 -7.85 10.13
CA VAL A 193 9.92 -9.10 9.79
C VAL A 193 10.58 -8.97 8.42
N CYS A 194 11.83 -9.39 8.34
CA CYS A 194 12.54 -9.62 7.09
C CYS A 194 12.67 -11.12 6.82
N VAL A 195 12.28 -11.52 5.62
CA VAL A 195 12.32 -12.90 5.17
C VAL A 195 13.19 -13.01 3.92
N ASP A 196 13.93 -14.11 3.77
CA ASP A 196 14.66 -14.42 2.56
C ASP A 196 13.68 -14.74 1.42
N ALA A 197 13.77 -14.04 0.30
CA ALA A 197 12.83 -14.17 -0.80
C ALA A 197 12.90 -15.53 -1.53
N GLU A 198 14.05 -16.18 -1.53
CA GLU A 198 14.22 -17.48 -2.20
C GLU A 198 13.72 -18.65 -1.36
N THR A 199 14.00 -18.62 -0.06
CA THR A 199 13.81 -19.77 0.83
C THR A 199 12.64 -19.62 1.81
N GLY A 200 12.15 -18.40 2.03
CA GLY A 200 11.17 -18.11 3.07
C GLY A 200 11.75 -18.07 4.49
N ALA A 201 13.06 -18.24 4.67
CA ALA A 201 13.68 -18.20 5.99
C ALA A 201 13.62 -16.80 6.60
N ILE A 202 13.25 -16.71 7.87
CA ILE A 202 13.26 -15.44 8.59
C ILE A 202 14.72 -15.02 8.83
N ARG A 203 15.09 -13.82 8.34
CA ARG A 203 16.43 -13.25 8.53
C ARG A 203 16.53 -12.48 9.84
N TRP A 204 15.52 -11.63 10.14
CA TRP A 204 15.43 -10.90 11.38
C TRP A 204 13.96 -10.55 11.71
N LYS A 205 13.74 -10.24 12.99
CA LYS A 205 12.47 -9.74 13.52
C LYS A 205 12.76 -8.57 14.45
N PHE A 206 11.99 -7.50 14.33
CA PHE A 206 11.96 -6.40 15.28
C PHE A 206 10.62 -6.39 16.00
N LYS A 207 10.63 -6.57 17.33
CA LYS A 207 9.43 -6.55 18.17
C LYS A 207 9.02 -5.12 18.46
N ILE A 208 7.81 -4.71 18.04
CA ILE A 208 7.36 -3.32 18.12
C ILE A 208 7.15 -2.88 19.57
N VAL A 209 6.62 -3.76 20.43
CA VAL A 209 6.48 -3.48 21.87
C VAL A 209 7.38 -4.45 22.64
N PRO A 210 8.59 -4.00 23.06
CA PRO A 210 9.66 -4.92 23.49
C PRO A 210 9.33 -5.77 24.71
N ASP A 211 8.70 -5.23 25.74
CA ASP A 211 8.70 -5.85 27.09
C ASP A 211 7.32 -6.21 27.63
N ARG A 212 6.28 -6.28 26.78
CA ARG A 212 4.92 -6.60 27.23
C ARG A 212 4.30 -7.71 26.39
N GLU A 213 3.76 -8.73 27.08
CA GLU A 213 2.96 -9.81 26.47
C GLU A 213 1.63 -9.27 25.90
N GLU A 214 1.09 -8.21 26.49
CA GLU A 214 -0.18 -7.59 26.10
C GLU A 214 -0.07 -6.59 24.95
N GLY A 215 1.03 -6.56 24.25
CA GLY A 215 1.34 -5.90 23.00
C GLY A 215 0.39 -4.83 22.46
N GLY A 216 0.62 -4.48 21.29
CA GLY A 216 -0.04 -3.43 20.52
C GLY A 216 0.90 -3.00 19.41
N GLY A 217 0.72 -1.77 18.91
CA GLY A 217 1.61 -1.21 17.93
C GLY A 217 1.60 -1.97 16.60
N SER A 218 0.50 -2.60 16.21
CA SER A 218 0.40 -3.37 14.97
C SER A 218 0.97 -2.62 13.77
N ALA A 219 1.90 -3.23 13.01
CA ALA A 219 2.39 -2.72 11.74
C ALA A 219 1.52 -3.27 10.59
N TRP A 220 0.32 -2.75 10.45
CA TRP A 220 -0.65 -3.24 9.47
C TRP A 220 -0.57 -2.54 8.10
N THR A 221 0.21 -1.47 8.00
CA THR A 221 0.53 -0.79 6.75
C THR A 221 1.78 -1.38 6.09
N SER A 222 1.96 -1.14 4.80
CA SER A 222 3.07 -1.71 4.02
C SER A 222 4.36 -0.94 4.25
N PRO A 223 5.51 -1.60 4.52
CA PRO A 223 6.80 -0.94 4.72
C PRO A 223 7.27 -0.20 3.46
N ALA A 224 8.01 0.90 3.61
CA ALA A 224 8.78 1.53 2.53
C ALA A 224 10.27 1.18 2.68
N VAL A 225 10.96 1.01 1.56
CA VAL A 225 12.38 0.66 1.54
C VAL A 225 13.19 1.77 0.91
N ASP A 226 14.19 2.24 1.65
CA ASP A 226 15.19 3.21 1.23
C ASP A 226 16.50 2.49 0.92
N GLU A 227 16.73 2.19 -0.33
CA GLU A 227 17.92 1.52 -0.80
C GLU A 227 19.17 2.42 -0.77
N GLU A 228 18.98 3.73 -0.73
CA GLU A 228 20.08 4.71 -0.66
C GLU A 228 20.67 4.77 0.75
N TYR A 229 19.81 4.77 1.78
CA TYR A 229 20.24 4.87 3.18
C TYR A 229 20.22 3.53 3.92
N ASN A 230 19.86 2.44 3.26
CA ASN A 230 19.76 1.11 3.84
C ASN A 230 18.75 1.04 5.00
N ILE A 231 17.58 1.65 4.82
CA ILE A 231 16.54 1.79 5.86
C ILE A 231 15.22 1.17 5.37
N VAL A 232 14.52 0.50 6.27
CA VAL A 232 13.10 0.15 6.11
C VAL A 232 12.25 0.98 7.07
N TYR A 233 11.30 1.73 6.52
CA TYR A 233 10.34 2.51 7.33
C TYR A 233 9.05 1.74 7.51
N THR A 234 8.55 1.79 8.75
CA THR A 234 7.26 1.19 9.11
C THR A 234 6.53 2.14 10.04
N VAL A 235 5.22 2.21 9.92
CA VAL A 235 4.39 2.92 10.89
C VAL A 235 3.58 1.94 11.71
N THR A 236 3.27 2.32 12.95
CA THR A 236 2.69 1.42 13.93
C THR A 236 1.31 1.89 14.37
N GLY A 237 0.50 0.94 14.79
CA GLY A 237 -0.82 1.17 15.32
C GLY A 237 -0.82 1.50 16.80
N ASN A 238 -2.02 1.73 17.32
CA ASN A 238 -2.28 1.98 18.72
C ASN A 238 -2.00 0.76 19.61
N PRO A 239 -1.89 0.96 20.94
CA PRO A 239 -1.79 -0.14 21.88
C PRO A 239 -3.04 -1.03 21.82
N ARG A 240 -2.91 -2.30 22.19
CA ARG A 240 -4.00 -3.29 22.17
C ARG A 240 -5.17 -2.89 23.06
N SER A 241 -4.89 -2.21 24.17
CA SER A 241 -5.88 -1.66 25.08
C SER A 241 -6.05 -0.17 24.81
N PHE A 242 -7.29 0.29 24.64
CA PHE A 242 -7.61 1.72 24.53
C PHE A 242 -7.36 2.51 25.83
N ASN A 243 -7.08 1.83 26.93
CA ASN A 243 -6.74 2.44 28.20
C ASN A 243 -5.49 1.76 28.81
N PRO A 244 -4.32 1.88 28.15
CA PRO A 244 -3.10 1.29 28.66
C PRO A 244 -2.64 1.98 29.94
N PRO A 245 -2.05 1.27 30.89
CA PRO A 245 -1.47 1.84 32.10
C PRO A 245 -0.13 2.54 31.78
N GLY A 246 -0.16 3.67 31.06
CA GLY A 246 1.00 4.48 30.72
C GLY A 246 1.44 4.39 29.26
N PRO A 247 2.51 5.11 28.90
CA PRO A 247 3.01 5.14 27.52
C PRO A 247 3.51 3.77 27.08
N LEU A 248 3.19 3.39 25.85
CA LEU A 248 3.70 2.19 25.18
C LEU A 248 4.69 2.60 24.10
N LEU A 249 5.95 2.29 24.36
CA LEU A 249 7.02 2.59 23.41
C LEU A 249 6.74 1.93 22.06
N PHE A 250 6.96 2.71 20.99
CA PHE A 250 6.78 2.38 19.58
C PHE A 250 5.32 2.13 19.13
N SER A 251 4.30 2.31 19.96
CA SER A 251 2.95 2.50 19.44
C SER A 251 2.80 3.90 18.81
N ASP A 252 1.85 4.07 17.87
CA ASP A 252 1.59 5.35 17.18
C ASP A 252 2.88 6.06 16.70
N SER A 253 3.77 5.30 16.10
CA SER A 253 5.10 5.74 15.73
C SER A 253 5.41 5.50 14.26
N ILE A 254 6.35 6.28 13.72
CA ILE A 254 7.15 5.87 12.58
C ILE A 254 8.48 5.30 13.11
N LEU A 255 8.90 4.20 12.54
CA LEU A 255 10.15 3.49 12.86
C LEU A 255 11.03 3.43 11.63
N ALA A 256 12.32 3.69 11.80
CA ALA A 256 13.36 3.48 10.80
C ALA A 256 14.29 2.37 11.30
N ASN A 257 14.26 1.23 10.64
CA ASN A 257 15.11 0.11 10.99
C ASN A 257 16.18 -0.11 9.92
N ASP A 258 17.38 -0.50 10.32
CA ASP A 258 18.42 -0.95 9.40
C ASP A 258 17.90 -2.14 8.56
N LEU A 259 18.04 -2.04 7.27
CA LEU A 259 17.49 -3.00 6.30
C LEU A 259 18.13 -4.39 6.43
N GLU A 260 19.42 -4.46 6.81
CA GLU A 260 20.18 -5.71 6.91
C GLU A 260 19.98 -6.41 8.25
N THR A 261 19.98 -5.64 9.34
CA THR A 261 20.02 -6.17 10.71
C THR A 261 18.68 -6.10 11.43
N GLY A 262 17.79 -5.20 11.01
CA GLY A 262 16.54 -4.90 11.69
C GLY A 262 16.71 -4.00 12.92
N GLU A 263 17.93 -3.54 13.24
CA GLU A 263 18.17 -2.63 14.36
C GLU A 263 17.43 -1.31 14.16
N LEU A 264 16.87 -0.77 15.25
CA LEU A 264 16.20 0.53 15.23
C LEU A 264 17.24 1.64 15.15
N LEU A 265 17.18 2.45 14.09
CA LEU A 265 18.05 3.61 13.88
C LEU A 265 17.48 4.87 14.52
N TRP A 266 16.18 5.12 14.27
CA TRP A 266 15.44 6.20 14.90
C TRP A 266 13.92 5.90 14.89
N HIS A 267 13.19 6.62 15.73
CA HIS A 267 11.74 6.60 15.74
C HIS A 267 11.17 7.97 16.11
N TYR A 268 9.92 8.18 15.71
CA TYR A 268 9.15 9.35 16.16
C TYR A 268 7.79 8.87 16.62
N GLN A 269 7.51 8.98 17.91
CA GLN A 269 6.22 8.62 18.52
C GLN A 269 5.30 9.83 18.52
N VAL A 270 4.20 9.77 17.78
CA VAL A 270 3.22 10.86 17.71
C VAL A 270 2.37 10.93 18.97
N ARG A 271 2.06 9.78 19.58
CA ARG A 271 1.30 9.64 20.81
C ARG A 271 1.85 8.52 21.67
N ALA A 272 2.15 8.83 22.91
CA ALA A 272 2.62 7.82 23.86
C ALA A 272 1.48 6.92 24.37
N SER A 273 0.24 7.39 24.29
CA SER A 273 -0.99 6.65 24.62
C SER A 273 -2.11 7.10 23.71
N ASP A 274 -2.84 6.18 23.12
CA ASP A 274 -3.95 6.47 22.21
C ASP A 274 -5.25 5.76 22.65
N PRO A 275 -6.08 6.43 23.46
CA PRO A 275 -7.39 5.91 23.81
C PRO A 275 -8.46 6.12 22.74
N PHE A 276 -8.14 6.82 21.63
CA PHE A 276 -9.10 7.27 20.62
C PHE A 276 -8.98 6.55 19.29
N ASN A 277 -8.09 5.54 19.17
CA ASN A 277 -7.83 4.82 17.92
C ASN A 277 -7.38 5.73 16.77
N MET A 278 -6.43 6.62 17.06
CA MET A 278 -5.92 7.64 16.13
C MET A 278 -4.56 7.25 15.53
N ASP A 279 -4.29 5.97 15.44
CA ASP A 279 -3.07 5.37 14.93
C ASP A 279 -2.80 5.64 13.43
N PHE A 280 -1.63 5.23 12.98
CA PHE A 280 -1.26 5.35 11.57
C PHE A 280 -2.10 4.41 10.70
N SER A 281 -2.69 4.97 9.66
CA SER A 281 -3.51 4.28 8.66
C SER A 281 -2.99 4.43 7.23
N CYS A 282 -2.07 5.36 7.00
CA CYS A 282 -1.38 5.54 5.74
C CYS A 282 0.02 4.91 5.82
N HIS A 283 0.42 4.20 4.78
CA HIS A 283 1.77 3.64 4.68
C HIS A 283 2.83 4.75 4.65
N PRO A 284 4.07 4.49 5.13
CA PRO A 284 5.19 5.41 4.93
C PRO A 284 5.52 5.52 3.44
N MET A 285 5.90 6.71 2.99
CA MET A 285 6.35 6.97 1.63
C MET A 285 7.61 7.82 1.62
N ILE A 286 8.54 7.50 0.73
CA ILE A 286 9.83 8.17 0.62
C ILE A 286 9.80 9.07 -0.61
N PHE A 287 10.26 10.31 -0.48
CA PHE A 287 10.29 11.26 -1.57
C PHE A 287 11.32 12.37 -1.36
N GLU A 288 11.75 12.95 -2.47
CA GLU A 288 12.49 14.20 -2.47
C GLU A 288 11.51 15.36 -2.68
N ALA A 289 11.64 16.41 -1.89
CA ALA A 289 10.85 17.63 -2.00
C ALA A 289 11.70 18.81 -2.39
N VAL A 290 11.24 19.61 -3.36
CA VAL A 290 11.94 20.80 -3.88
C VAL A 290 11.26 22.06 -3.38
N SER A 291 12.05 23.02 -2.88
CA SER A 291 11.54 24.29 -2.34
C SER A 291 10.89 25.17 -3.43
N PRO A 292 9.71 25.76 -3.17
CA PRO A 292 9.11 26.71 -4.08
C PRO A 292 9.83 28.07 -4.12
N GLY A 293 10.51 28.44 -3.02
CA GLY A 293 11.09 29.79 -2.85
C GLY A 293 12.61 29.87 -2.91
N LYS A 294 13.31 28.76 -2.68
CA LYS A 294 14.79 28.71 -2.67
C LYS A 294 15.25 27.83 -3.82
N ARG A 295 15.83 28.45 -4.85
CA ARG A 295 16.29 27.74 -6.05
C ARG A 295 17.21 26.57 -5.67
N GLY A 296 16.79 25.36 -6.02
CA GLY A 296 17.55 24.13 -5.82
C GLY A 296 17.58 23.56 -4.38
N ALA A 297 16.93 24.20 -3.40
CA ALA A 297 16.84 23.62 -2.06
C ALA A 297 15.95 22.37 -2.07
N ARG A 298 16.48 21.26 -1.55
CA ARG A 298 15.84 19.95 -1.51
C ARG A 298 15.76 19.41 -0.09
N ARG A 299 14.77 18.61 0.17
CA ARG A 299 14.61 17.82 1.41
C ARG A 299 14.43 16.35 1.04
N GLN A 300 15.10 15.50 1.79
CA GLN A 300 14.94 14.06 1.71
C GLN A 300 13.90 13.65 2.76
N CYS A 301 12.75 13.21 2.31
CA CYS A 301 11.58 13.09 3.15
C CYS A 301 11.08 11.65 3.28
N VAL A 302 10.56 11.32 4.46
CA VAL A 302 9.60 10.23 4.64
C VAL A 302 8.30 10.80 5.21
N GLY A 303 7.17 10.48 4.61
CA GLY A 303 5.85 10.96 5.03
C GLY A 303 4.92 9.83 5.39
N ALA A 304 4.02 10.04 6.34
CA ALA A 304 2.94 9.11 6.67
C ALA A 304 1.76 9.83 7.34
N GLY A 305 0.56 9.27 7.21
CA GLY A 305 -0.65 9.79 7.82
C GLY A 305 -1.17 8.88 8.93
N ASN A 306 -1.45 9.47 10.10
CA ASN A 306 -2.31 8.82 11.09
C ASN A 306 -3.76 9.31 10.92
N LYS A 307 -4.68 8.82 11.73
CA LYS A 307 -6.10 9.21 11.64
C LYS A 307 -6.39 10.68 12.06
N SER A 308 -5.38 11.50 12.37
CA SER A 308 -5.55 12.91 12.73
C SER A 308 -4.78 13.88 11.86
N ALA A 309 -3.62 13.49 11.32
CA ALA A 309 -2.75 14.39 10.58
C ALA A 309 -1.84 13.61 9.61
N PHE A 310 -1.37 14.29 8.60
CA PHE A 310 -0.24 13.84 7.79
C PHE A 310 1.04 14.51 8.28
N PHE A 311 2.10 13.74 8.38
CA PHE A 311 3.40 14.15 8.89
C PHE A 311 4.46 13.90 7.84
N THR A 312 5.52 14.72 7.86
CA THR A 312 6.72 14.52 7.05
C THR A 312 7.95 14.75 7.91
N TRP A 313 8.87 13.83 7.83
CA TRP A 313 10.14 13.86 8.54
C TRP A 313 11.30 13.86 7.56
N ASP A 314 12.44 14.39 8.00
CA ASP A 314 13.72 14.10 7.35
C ASP A 314 13.98 12.59 7.43
N ARG A 315 14.17 11.94 6.27
CA ARG A 315 14.23 10.47 6.21
C ARG A 315 15.46 9.90 6.88
N TYR A 316 16.53 10.67 7.06
CA TYR A 316 17.76 10.21 7.69
C TYR A 316 17.77 10.42 9.20
N THR A 317 17.32 11.60 9.66
CA THR A 317 17.41 12.00 11.07
C THR A 317 16.15 11.75 11.89
N GLY A 318 14.99 11.61 11.23
CA GLY A 318 13.69 11.53 11.91
C GLY A 318 13.19 12.89 12.42
N GLU A 319 13.85 14.01 12.08
CA GLU A 319 13.39 15.35 12.43
C GLU A 319 12.06 15.67 11.73
N LEU A 320 11.07 16.15 12.50
CA LEU A 320 9.78 16.55 11.96
C LEU A 320 9.94 17.83 11.11
N LEU A 321 9.65 17.75 9.82
CA LEU A 321 9.74 18.86 8.88
C LEU A 321 8.45 19.68 8.82
N TRP A 322 7.30 19.02 8.70
CA TRP A 322 5.99 19.66 8.74
C TRP A 322 4.89 18.63 9.04
N ARG A 323 3.75 19.15 9.48
CA ARG A 323 2.52 18.36 9.64
C ARG A 323 1.31 19.17 9.19
N VAL A 324 0.27 18.49 8.71
CA VAL A 324 -1.00 19.13 8.31
C VAL A 324 -2.19 18.31 8.81
N MET A 325 -3.25 19.02 9.17
CA MET A 325 -4.55 18.45 9.51
C MET A 325 -5.58 19.12 8.60
N LEU A 326 -6.29 18.33 7.78
CA LEU A 326 -7.27 18.85 6.83
C LEU A 326 -8.69 18.87 7.39
N THR A 327 -9.01 17.94 8.28
CA THR A 327 -10.35 17.79 8.87
C THR A 327 -10.28 17.73 10.39
N SER A 328 -11.43 17.90 11.05
CA SER A 328 -11.50 17.77 12.52
C SER A 328 -11.07 16.36 12.98
N PRO A 329 -10.37 16.24 14.11
CA PRO A 329 -9.89 14.95 14.64
C PRO A 329 -11.00 14.03 15.18
N THR A 330 -12.27 14.38 15.09
CA THR A 330 -13.40 13.64 15.66
C THR A 330 -13.84 12.40 14.86
N GLY A 331 -13.07 11.96 13.87
CA GLY A 331 -13.37 10.73 13.13
C GLY A 331 -12.61 10.55 11.83
N PRO A 332 -11.42 11.10 11.67
CA PRO A 332 -10.70 10.98 10.42
C PRO A 332 -10.16 9.56 10.25
N TRP A 333 -10.32 9.04 9.06
CA TRP A 333 -9.67 7.83 8.58
C TRP A 333 -8.84 8.23 7.39
N TRP A 334 -7.53 8.24 7.54
CA TRP A 334 -6.63 8.54 6.45
C TRP A 334 -6.42 7.30 5.59
N ASN A 335 -6.32 7.52 4.29
CA ASN A 335 -6.02 6.45 3.35
C ASN A 335 -4.59 6.55 2.86
N SER A 336 -4.15 5.50 2.17
CA SER A 336 -2.87 5.52 1.50
C SER A 336 -2.80 6.65 0.48
N THR A 337 -1.84 7.52 0.67
CA THR A 337 -1.57 8.73 -0.11
C THR A 337 -0.71 8.43 -1.34
N ALA A 338 -0.56 9.40 -2.22
CA ALA A 338 0.38 9.33 -3.33
C ALA A 338 1.33 10.55 -3.34
N VAL A 339 2.52 10.37 -3.87
CA VAL A 339 3.49 11.46 -4.05
C VAL A 339 3.96 11.51 -5.49
N ALA A 340 3.75 12.64 -6.15
CA ALA A 340 4.19 12.91 -7.51
C ALA A 340 4.32 14.42 -7.73
N TYR A 341 5.12 14.85 -8.69
CA TYR A 341 5.20 16.24 -9.14
C TYR A 341 5.43 17.26 -8.02
N ASN A 342 6.27 16.90 -7.05
CA ASN A 342 6.55 17.70 -5.85
C ASN A 342 5.30 18.01 -5.01
N LYS A 343 4.31 17.12 -5.03
CA LYS A 343 3.07 17.20 -4.27
C LYS A 343 2.77 15.89 -3.53
N VAL A 344 2.11 16.02 -2.39
CA VAL A 344 1.49 14.92 -1.65
C VAL A 344 -0.01 14.98 -1.87
N TYR A 345 -0.59 13.92 -2.43
CA TYR A 345 -2.03 13.79 -2.69
C TYR A 345 -2.64 12.91 -1.62
N LEU A 346 -3.62 13.40 -0.91
CA LEU A 346 -4.22 12.70 0.21
C LEU A 346 -5.72 12.96 0.32
N VAL A 347 -6.39 12.06 1.02
CA VAL A 347 -7.82 12.20 1.36
C VAL A 347 -7.98 12.06 2.86
N SER A 348 -8.64 13.05 3.46
CA SER A 348 -9.00 13.07 4.88
C SER A 348 -10.50 12.90 5.00
N ASN A 349 -10.94 11.87 5.71
CA ASN A 349 -12.36 11.63 5.97
C ASN A 349 -12.81 12.38 7.23
N GLN A 350 -14.07 12.77 7.24
CA GLN A 350 -14.72 13.33 8.44
C GLN A 350 -16.11 12.74 8.60
N ARG A 351 -16.53 12.63 9.84
CA ARG A 351 -17.91 12.35 10.20
C ARG A 351 -18.55 13.65 10.64
N VAL A 352 -19.56 14.09 9.93
CA VAL A 352 -20.35 15.26 10.30
C VAL A 352 -21.56 14.75 11.04
N THR A 353 -21.63 15.02 12.36
CA THR A 353 -22.84 14.79 13.16
C THR A 353 -23.72 16.02 13.05
N ASP A 354 -24.81 15.90 12.30
CA ASP A 354 -25.84 16.93 12.25
C ASP A 354 -26.79 16.73 13.45
N PRO A 355 -27.13 17.79 14.22
CA PRO A 355 -28.13 17.72 15.28
C PRO A 355 -29.52 17.22 14.81
N ASP A 356 -29.82 17.35 13.50
CA ASP A 356 -31.09 16.96 12.89
C ASP A 356 -31.08 15.53 12.29
N SER A 357 -30.15 14.65 12.71
CA SER A 357 -30.25 13.18 12.57
C SER A 357 -29.68 12.46 11.36
N THR A 358 -28.90 13.05 10.51
CA THR A 358 -28.18 12.27 9.48
C THR A 358 -26.67 12.37 9.65
N ASP A 359 -26.06 11.32 10.23
CA ASP A 359 -24.61 11.12 10.19
C ASP A 359 -24.14 11.15 8.73
N ARG A 360 -23.58 12.25 8.27
CA ARG A 360 -22.97 12.36 6.94
C ARG A 360 -21.51 11.96 7.03
N SER A 361 -21.12 11.11 6.14
CA SER A 361 -19.73 10.68 5.98
C SER A 361 -19.15 11.35 4.74
N GLU A 362 -18.25 12.29 4.93
CA GLU A 362 -17.67 13.15 3.90
C GLU A 362 -16.14 13.01 3.86
N SER A 363 -15.50 13.54 2.84
CA SER A 363 -14.05 13.62 2.79
C SER A 363 -13.55 14.88 2.08
N VAL A 364 -12.30 15.22 2.36
CA VAL A 364 -11.56 16.28 1.66
C VAL A 364 -10.38 15.63 0.95
N THR A 365 -10.33 15.80 -0.36
CA THR A 365 -9.17 15.47 -1.19
C THR A 365 -8.31 16.71 -1.35
N ALA A 366 -7.01 16.61 -1.15
CA ALA A 366 -6.09 17.72 -1.30
C ALA A 366 -4.76 17.30 -1.93
N ALA A 367 -4.15 18.23 -2.65
CA ALA A 367 -2.74 18.20 -3.00
C ALA A 367 -1.99 19.23 -2.15
N LEU A 368 -0.95 18.77 -1.48
CA LEU A 368 -0.07 19.61 -0.66
C LEU A 368 1.28 19.76 -1.36
N HIS A 369 1.91 20.91 -1.22
CA HIS A 369 3.27 21.10 -1.65
C HIS A 369 4.21 20.21 -0.80
N ALA A 370 4.99 19.32 -1.44
CA ALA A 370 5.79 18.31 -0.75
C ALA A 370 6.85 18.90 0.23
N TYR A 371 7.37 20.10 -0.07
CA TYR A 371 8.41 20.75 0.75
C TYR A 371 7.85 21.49 1.96
N THR A 372 6.65 22.11 1.85
CA THR A 372 6.09 23.01 2.88
C THR A 372 4.88 22.45 3.59
N GLY A 373 4.14 21.51 2.99
CA GLY A 373 2.84 21.05 3.46
C GLY A 373 1.68 22.01 3.16
N GLU A 374 1.93 23.12 2.44
CA GLU A 374 0.88 24.07 2.06
C GLU A 374 -0.07 23.46 1.04
N ILE A 375 -1.37 23.79 1.17
CA ILE A 375 -2.41 23.32 0.26
C ILE A 375 -2.25 24.00 -1.10
N VAL A 376 -2.06 23.19 -2.15
CA VAL A 376 -2.03 23.65 -3.55
C VAL A 376 -3.45 23.74 -4.11
N TRP A 377 -4.23 22.68 -3.91
CA TRP A 377 -5.64 22.63 -4.21
C TRP A 377 -6.36 21.66 -3.27
N TRP A 378 -7.67 21.81 -3.13
CA TRP A 378 -8.51 20.88 -2.37
C TRP A 378 -9.93 20.79 -2.95
N ARG A 379 -10.62 19.69 -2.61
CA ARG A 379 -12.00 19.43 -3.01
C ARG A 379 -12.74 18.74 -1.87
N HIS A 380 -14.01 19.07 -1.73
CA HIS A 380 -14.94 18.35 -0.87
C HIS A 380 -15.58 17.19 -1.65
N ASN A 381 -15.79 16.07 -0.98
CA ASN A 381 -16.50 14.91 -1.50
C ASN A 381 -17.64 14.55 -0.54
N ASP A 382 -18.84 14.29 -1.10
CA ASP A 382 -20.04 13.91 -0.34
C ASP A 382 -20.01 12.45 0.16
N SER A 383 -18.87 11.80 0.13
CA SER A 383 -18.65 10.43 0.58
C SER A 383 -17.24 10.26 1.11
N MET A 384 -17.06 9.30 2.02
CA MET A 384 -15.72 8.92 2.47
C MET A 384 -14.93 8.23 1.36
N ASN A 385 -13.62 8.32 1.49
CA ASN A 385 -12.68 7.49 0.76
C ASN A 385 -11.92 6.63 1.77
N ARG A 386 -11.97 5.30 1.63
CA ARG A 386 -11.16 4.37 2.41
C ARG A 386 -10.26 3.51 1.55
N ALA A 387 -10.09 3.90 0.29
CA ALA A 387 -9.25 3.21 -0.67
C ALA A 387 -7.95 3.99 -0.92
N PRO A 388 -6.86 3.32 -1.25
CA PRO A 388 -5.64 3.97 -1.69
C PRO A 388 -5.87 4.81 -2.95
N VAL A 389 -5.28 6.01 -2.99
CA VAL A 389 -5.26 6.87 -4.19
C VAL A 389 -4.04 6.57 -5.04
N CYS A 390 -4.00 7.01 -6.29
CA CYS A 390 -2.81 6.91 -7.14
C CYS A 390 -2.69 8.07 -8.11
N VAL A 391 -1.49 8.22 -8.67
CA VAL A 391 -1.17 9.22 -9.70
C VAL A 391 -0.51 8.52 -10.88
N ALA A 392 -0.85 8.93 -12.08
CA ALA A 392 -0.20 8.49 -13.31
C ALA A 392 -0.31 9.58 -14.38
N ASN A 393 0.79 9.89 -15.07
CA ASN A 393 0.86 10.75 -16.24
C ASN A 393 0.01 12.05 -16.15
N GLY A 394 0.16 12.80 -15.05
CA GLY A 394 -0.54 14.07 -14.80
C GLY A 394 -1.97 13.93 -14.26
N VAL A 395 -2.44 12.72 -14.01
CA VAL A 395 -3.81 12.45 -13.51
C VAL A 395 -3.76 11.84 -12.11
N PHE A 396 -4.54 12.38 -11.20
CA PHE A 396 -4.81 11.83 -9.87
C PHE A 396 -6.12 11.03 -9.92
N TYR A 397 -6.12 9.85 -9.29
CA TYR A 397 -7.27 8.95 -9.26
C TYR A 397 -7.67 8.59 -7.82
N GLN A 398 -8.98 8.58 -7.57
CA GLN A 398 -9.57 8.12 -6.32
C GLN A 398 -10.85 7.32 -6.54
N SER A 399 -11.22 6.53 -5.51
CA SER A 399 -12.53 5.89 -5.43
C SER A 399 -13.18 6.21 -4.09
N LEU A 400 -14.49 6.45 -4.08
CA LEU A 400 -15.25 6.80 -2.89
C LEU A 400 -16.10 5.60 -2.40
N GLU A 401 -16.54 5.66 -1.14
CA GLU A 401 -17.36 4.59 -0.55
C GLU A 401 -18.75 4.43 -1.20
N ASN A 402 -19.26 5.47 -1.83
CA ASN A 402 -20.49 5.38 -2.62
C ASN A 402 -20.32 4.71 -3.99
N GLY A 403 -19.13 4.18 -4.28
CA GLY A 403 -18.80 3.52 -5.54
C GLY A 403 -18.32 4.47 -6.64
N SER A 404 -18.24 5.77 -6.40
CA SER A 404 -17.68 6.72 -7.38
C SER A 404 -16.21 6.43 -7.66
N LEU A 405 -15.84 6.40 -8.92
CA LEU A 405 -14.46 6.38 -9.43
C LEU A 405 -14.20 7.72 -10.11
N GLU A 406 -13.13 8.39 -9.76
CA GLU A 406 -12.88 9.76 -10.17
C GLU A 406 -11.43 9.98 -10.60
N ALA A 407 -11.25 10.81 -11.64
CA ALA A 407 -9.96 11.25 -12.12
C ALA A 407 -9.90 12.78 -12.17
N TYR A 408 -8.78 13.34 -11.72
CA TYR A 408 -8.54 14.77 -11.65
C TYR A 408 -7.20 15.13 -12.27
N ASP A 409 -7.11 16.32 -12.84
CA ASP A 409 -5.84 16.92 -13.18
C ASP A 409 -5.00 17.09 -11.91
N ALA A 410 -3.85 16.44 -11.89
CA ALA A 410 -3.00 16.38 -10.69
C ALA A 410 -2.42 17.76 -10.31
N GLU A 411 -2.29 18.68 -11.27
CA GLU A 411 -1.77 20.03 -11.03
C GLU A 411 -2.83 20.94 -10.42
N THR A 412 -4.06 20.89 -10.95
CA THR A 412 -5.10 21.90 -10.68
C THR A 412 -6.27 21.38 -9.83
N GLY A 413 -6.42 20.07 -9.67
CA GLY A 413 -7.59 19.46 -9.03
C GLY A 413 -8.87 19.52 -9.88
N ARG A 414 -8.80 19.92 -11.16
CA ARG A 414 -9.96 19.92 -12.06
C ARG A 414 -10.38 18.50 -12.39
N GLN A 415 -11.66 18.17 -12.23
CA GLN A 415 -12.20 16.86 -12.58
C GLN A 415 -12.14 16.61 -14.07
N LEU A 416 -11.62 15.44 -14.46
CA LEU A 416 -11.43 15.03 -15.85
C LEU A 416 -12.36 13.88 -16.25
N TRP A 417 -12.71 13.00 -15.29
CA TRP A 417 -13.53 11.82 -15.53
C TRP A 417 -14.22 11.38 -14.25
N GLN A 418 -15.36 10.73 -14.40
CA GLN A 418 -16.11 10.06 -13.33
C GLN A 418 -16.85 8.87 -13.89
N SER A 419 -16.89 7.79 -13.11
CA SER A 419 -17.71 6.59 -13.32
C SER A 419 -18.15 6.03 -11.99
N SER A 420 -18.84 4.88 -11.98
CA SER A 420 -19.25 4.23 -10.75
C SER A 420 -19.20 2.71 -10.87
N ILE A 421 -18.95 2.06 -9.74
CA ILE A 421 -19.08 0.62 -9.54
C ILE A 421 -20.20 0.35 -8.53
N PRO A 422 -20.76 -0.88 -8.47
CA PRO A 422 -21.96 -1.17 -7.67
C PRO A 422 -21.83 -0.97 -6.16
N SER A 423 -20.62 -0.96 -5.62
CA SER A 423 -20.38 -0.75 -4.19
C SER A 423 -18.98 -0.18 -3.91
N THR A 424 -18.65 -0.01 -2.64
CA THR A 424 -17.38 0.55 -2.15
C THR A 424 -16.16 -0.14 -2.74
N SER A 425 -15.19 0.63 -3.26
CA SER A 425 -13.82 0.16 -3.49
C SER A 425 -12.98 0.32 -2.24
N ARG A 426 -12.30 -0.75 -1.82
CA ARG A 426 -11.34 -0.73 -0.70
C ARG A 426 -9.89 -0.97 -1.16
N GLY A 427 -9.73 -1.68 -2.27
CA GLY A 427 -8.43 -1.94 -2.87
C GLY A 427 -7.84 -0.74 -3.62
N GLY A 428 -8.65 0.27 -3.89
CA GLY A 428 -8.26 1.46 -4.64
C GLY A 428 -8.14 1.23 -6.15
N ILE A 429 -7.67 2.27 -6.81
CA ILE A 429 -7.42 2.29 -8.25
C ILE A 429 -5.94 2.05 -8.49
N VAL A 430 -5.62 1.25 -9.52
CA VAL A 430 -4.28 1.16 -10.10
C VAL A 430 -4.34 1.45 -11.60
N ILE A 431 -3.32 2.10 -12.10
CA ILE A 431 -3.17 2.43 -13.52
C ILE A 431 -1.97 1.65 -14.04
N ALA A 432 -2.22 0.74 -14.96
CA ALA A 432 -1.20 -0.11 -15.54
C ALA A 432 -1.48 -0.35 -17.04
N ASN A 433 -0.44 -0.24 -17.85
CA ASN A 433 -0.48 -0.59 -19.27
C ASN A 433 -1.65 0.07 -20.03
N GLY A 434 -1.93 1.35 -19.74
CA GLY A 434 -2.99 2.11 -20.39
C GLY A 434 -4.42 1.79 -19.91
N ASN A 435 -4.56 0.99 -18.86
CA ASN A 435 -5.86 0.63 -18.29
C ASN A 435 -5.96 1.08 -16.83
N LEU A 436 -7.22 1.30 -16.39
CA LEU A 436 -7.57 1.46 -14.98
C LEU A 436 -8.15 0.15 -14.48
N TYR A 437 -7.62 -0.33 -13.34
CA TYR A 437 -8.16 -1.50 -12.64
C TYR A 437 -8.57 -1.13 -11.22
N THR A 438 -9.68 -1.69 -10.76
CA THR A 438 -10.18 -1.56 -9.40
C THR A 438 -10.99 -2.79 -9.00
N ALA A 439 -11.33 -2.88 -7.71
CA ALA A 439 -12.19 -3.94 -7.23
C ALA A 439 -13.13 -3.41 -6.15
N ASN A 440 -14.30 -3.99 -6.03
CA ASN A 440 -15.22 -3.64 -4.96
C ASN A 440 -15.21 -4.67 -3.83
N GLY A 441 -15.41 -4.17 -2.61
CA GLY A 441 -15.46 -5.00 -1.42
C GLY A 441 -15.90 -4.20 -0.22
N GLU A 442 -16.90 -4.70 0.49
CA GLU A 442 -17.37 -4.05 1.70
C GLU A 442 -16.40 -4.22 2.87
N GLY A 443 -16.30 -3.19 3.69
CA GLY A 443 -15.67 -3.27 5.01
C GLY A 443 -16.68 -3.47 6.14
N GLY A 444 -17.91 -3.85 5.81
CA GLY A 444 -19.02 -4.14 6.72
C GLY A 444 -19.43 -5.62 6.67
N LEU A 445 -20.30 -6.03 7.57
CA LEU A 445 -20.88 -7.36 7.55
C LEU A 445 -21.63 -7.57 6.20
N PRO A 446 -21.57 -8.74 5.58
CA PRO A 446 -22.38 -9.07 4.42
C PRO A 446 -23.86 -9.13 4.87
N THR A 447 -24.52 -7.97 4.90
CA THR A 447 -25.94 -7.86 5.26
C THR A 447 -26.86 -7.94 4.04
N GLU A 448 -26.29 -7.87 2.82
CA GLU A 448 -27.05 -7.88 1.60
C GLU A 448 -26.53 -8.97 0.61
N PRO A 449 -27.37 -9.94 0.23
CA PRO A 449 -26.97 -11.01 -0.71
C PRO A 449 -26.88 -10.55 -2.18
N LYS A 450 -26.91 -9.26 -2.46
CA LYS A 450 -27.00 -8.69 -3.82
C LYS A 450 -25.73 -8.05 -4.35
N ASN A 451 -24.67 -7.91 -3.54
CA ASN A 451 -23.45 -7.25 -3.99
C ASN A 451 -22.55 -8.29 -4.66
N ARG A 452 -22.41 -8.19 -5.96
CA ARG A 452 -21.36 -8.90 -6.70
C ARG A 452 -20.03 -8.26 -6.34
N TYR A 453 -19.08 -9.06 -5.87
CA TYR A 453 -17.74 -8.61 -5.52
C TYR A 453 -16.82 -8.85 -6.70
N SER A 454 -16.65 -7.82 -7.49
CA SER A 454 -15.99 -7.93 -8.79
C SER A 454 -14.72 -7.13 -8.88
N VAL A 455 -13.85 -7.58 -9.77
CA VAL A 455 -12.75 -6.80 -10.33
C VAL A 455 -13.26 -6.12 -11.60
N PHE A 456 -12.82 -4.88 -11.82
CA PHE A 456 -13.23 -4.06 -12.97
C PHE A 456 -12.00 -3.55 -13.70
N ALA A 457 -12.08 -3.52 -15.02
CA ALA A 457 -11.14 -2.83 -15.88
C ALA A 457 -11.86 -1.77 -16.73
N TYR A 458 -11.15 -0.68 -16.99
CA TYR A 458 -11.56 0.41 -17.86
C TYR A 458 -10.43 0.71 -18.84
N SER A 459 -10.77 1.04 -20.10
CA SER A 459 -9.83 1.45 -21.15
C SER A 459 -10.40 2.61 -21.94
N ILE A 460 -9.60 3.18 -22.81
CA ILE A 460 -10.04 4.23 -23.76
C ILE A 460 -10.33 3.68 -25.16
N ASP A 461 -10.10 2.41 -25.39
CA ASP A 461 -10.27 1.70 -26.67
C ASP A 461 -11.44 0.73 -26.59
#